data_78815e50f304b5762743a1409ac8df3b
#
_entry.id   78815e50f304b5762743a1409ac8df3b
#
_cell.length_a   1.000
_cell.length_b   1.000
_cell.length_c   1.000
_cell.angle_alpha   90.00
_cell.angle_beta   90.00
_cell.angle_gamma   90.00
#
_symmetry.space_group_name_H-M   'P 1'
#
loop_
_entity.id
_entity.type
_entity.pdbx_description
1 polymer ?
#
loop_
_entity_poly.entity_id
_entity_poly.type
_entity_poly.pdbx_seq_one_letter_code
_entity_poly.pdbx_strand_id
1 'polypeptide(L)'
;MMKKLTIVAVAVAALASFTACGNKAKKAELKTDIDSLSYAAGVASSPMMKQAMMSMEIDSTYEAEVIKGIYAGIKGADDKKKAAYNAGVILGEQLAMMNKGASLDVFAGDSTQTLSLENIVAGFVAGATNKNLKMTMDQAREVSQTQMTAIKARYAAKKYGPQKKKADAFMAANAKKAGVKKLGKGVQYEVIKEGSGAIPKTNQSVKINYELKTIDGKVIETTFGKQPAMMPVNGVIPGFTEALTHMTVGSKWVVYIPYSAGYGAQKTGPIEPFSN
;
A
#
# COMPACT_ATOMS: atom_id res chain seq x y z
N MET A 1 35.71 -34.24 32.59
CA MET A 1 36.48 -33.99 31.35
C MET A 1 36.16 -32.61 30.83
N MET A 2 36.95 -31.61 31.20
CA MET A 2 36.77 -30.23 30.72
C MET A 2 37.47 -30.10 29.37
N LYS A 3 36.70 -29.82 28.30
CA LYS A 3 37.28 -29.50 26.99
C LYS A 3 37.85 -28.09 27.02
N LYS A 4 39.15 -27.98 26.89
CA LYS A 4 39.85 -26.70 26.71
C LYS A 4 39.46 -26.11 25.36
N LEU A 5 38.83 -24.94 25.38
CA LEU A 5 38.53 -24.16 24.19
C LEU A 5 39.85 -23.45 23.79
N THR A 6 40.42 -23.87 22.66
CA THR A 6 41.61 -23.26 22.09
C THR A 6 41.19 -21.97 21.38
N ILE A 7 41.63 -20.83 21.88
CA ILE A 7 41.43 -19.52 21.23
C ILE A 7 42.36 -19.48 20.02
N VAL A 8 41.74 -19.46 18.81
CA VAL A 8 42.48 -19.22 17.58
C VAL A 8 42.60 -17.70 17.41
N ALA A 9 43.80 -17.19 17.67
CA ALA A 9 44.13 -15.81 17.32
C ALA A 9 44.24 -15.69 15.80
N VAL A 10 43.22 -15.17 15.14
CA VAL A 10 43.29 -14.82 13.73
C VAL A 10 43.93 -13.44 13.61
N ALA A 11 45.17 -13.40 13.17
CA ALA A 11 45.86 -12.20 12.77
C ALA A 11 45.21 -11.69 11.47
N VAL A 12 44.41 -10.64 11.54
CA VAL A 12 43.87 -9.96 10.37
C VAL A 12 44.90 -8.96 9.84
N ALA A 13 45.46 -9.29 8.68
CA ALA A 13 46.32 -8.39 7.93
C ALA A 13 45.59 -7.10 7.54
N ALA A 14 46.26 -5.98 7.75
CA ALA A 14 45.81 -4.66 7.42
C ALA A 14 45.58 -4.52 5.91
N LEU A 15 44.37 -4.17 5.49
CA LEU A 15 44.12 -3.54 4.21
C LEU A 15 43.97 -2.04 4.45
N ALA A 16 44.99 -1.32 4.00
CA ALA A 16 45.04 0.14 4.00
C ALA A 16 44.21 0.73 2.91
N SER A 17 43.82 1.97 3.16
CA SER A 17 43.42 3.02 2.23
C SER A 17 41.95 3.07 1.80
N PHE A 18 41.16 3.83 2.58
CA PHE A 18 40.27 4.83 2.00
C PHE A 18 40.44 6.15 2.77
N THR A 19 41.14 7.07 2.10
CA THR A 19 41.19 8.47 2.50
C THR A 19 39.94 9.15 1.99
N ALA A 20 38.94 9.33 2.89
CA ALA A 20 37.89 10.31 2.71
C ALA A 20 37.79 11.14 4.01
N CYS A 21 37.97 12.42 3.90
CA CYS A 21 37.78 13.39 4.97
C CYS A 21 36.38 13.31 5.56
N GLY A 22 36.26 13.14 6.87
CA GLY A 22 35.02 13.33 7.61
C GLY A 22 34.68 12.16 8.53
N ASN A 23 34.87 12.34 9.84
CA ASN A 23 34.51 11.45 10.95
C ASN A 23 34.96 9.98 10.80
N LYS A 24 36.25 9.73 11.08
CA LYS A 24 36.75 8.34 11.19
C LYS A 24 36.01 7.64 12.31
N ALA A 25 35.33 6.55 11.98
CA ALA A 25 34.84 5.61 12.99
C ALA A 25 36.00 5.26 13.93
N LYS A 26 35.79 5.34 15.24
CA LYS A 26 36.84 4.98 16.23
C LYS A 26 37.22 3.52 16.00
N LYS A 27 38.51 3.24 15.87
CA LYS A 27 38.98 1.86 15.82
C LYS A 27 38.65 1.21 17.15
N ALA A 28 38.01 0.06 17.11
CA ALA A 28 37.76 -0.75 18.30
C ALA A 28 39.04 -1.42 18.76
N GLU A 29 39.29 -1.44 20.06
CA GLU A 29 40.35 -2.23 20.71
C GLU A 29 39.70 -3.39 21.44
N LEU A 30 40.05 -4.63 21.04
CA LEU A 30 39.47 -5.85 21.57
C LEU A 30 40.48 -6.52 22.48
N LYS A 31 40.68 -5.97 23.68
CA LYS A 31 41.69 -6.44 24.65
C LYS A 31 41.14 -7.48 25.63
N THR A 32 39.82 -7.45 25.84
CA THR A 32 39.17 -8.35 26.80
C THR A 32 38.02 -9.11 26.11
N ASP A 33 37.52 -10.15 26.76
CA ASP A 33 36.35 -10.90 26.31
C ASP A 33 35.09 -9.99 26.28
N ILE A 34 35.01 -9.01 27.19
CA ILE A 34 33.94 -8.02 27.23
C ILE A 34 34.02 -7.09 26.02
N ASP A 35 35.23 -6.65 25.64
CA ASP A 35 35.41 -5.81 24.45
C ASP A 35 34.99 -6.56 23.17
N SER A 36 35.43 -7.83 23.10
CA SER A 36 35.09 -8.70 21.97
C SER A 36 33.58 -8.97 21.88
N LEU A 37 32.92 -9.23 23.00
CA LEU A 37 31.47 -9.41 23.09
C LEU A 37 30.74 -8.12 22.69
N SER A 38 31.17 -6.98 23.20
CA SER A 38 30.57 -5.67 22.92
C SER A 38 30.65 -5.33 21.43
N TYR A 39 31.82 -5.54 20.83
CA TYR A 39 32.01 -5.33 19.39
C TYR A 39 31.17 -6.30 18.55
N ALA A 40 31.16 -7.59 18.91
CA ALA A 40 30.35 -8.58 18.22
C ALA A 40 28.85 -8.27 18.28
N ALA A 41 28.35 -7.80 19.43
CA ALA A 41 26.97 -7.35 19.57
C ALA A 41 26.64 -6.16 18.64
N GLY A 42 27.57 -5.20 18.53
CA GLY A 42 27.45 -4.08 17.59
C GLY A 42 27.39 -4.54 16.14
N VAL A 43 28.30 -5.45 15.74
CA VAL A 43 28.30 -6.02 14.37
C VAL A 43 27.00 -6.78 14.08
N ALA A 44 26.55 -7.60 15.03
CA ALA A 44 25.29 -8.35 14.88
C ALA A 44 24.05 -7.44 14.74
N SER A 45 24.10 -6.24 15.33
CA SER A 45 23.02 -5.24 15.24
C SER A 45 23.11 -4.34 13.99
N SER A 46 24.21 -4.40 13.24
CA SER A 46 24.44 -3.49 12.10
C SER A 46 23.38 -3.53 10.99
N PRO A 47 22.63 -4.66 10.73
CA PRO A 47 21.56 -4.66 9.76
C PRO A 47 20.46 -3.64 10.03
N MET A 48 20.28 -3.23 11.32
CA MET A 48 19.29 -2.20 11.70
C MET A 48 19.51 -0.87 10.97
N MET A 49 20.77 -0.47 10.76
CA MET A 49 21.09 0.76 10.04
C MET A 49 20.61 0.72 8.60
N LYS A 50 20.87 -0.37 7.88
CA LYS A 50 20.40 -0.55 6.49
C LYS A 50 18.89 -0.58 6.42
N GLN A 51 18.23 -1.27 7.33
CA GLN A 51 16.78 -1.33 7.40
C GLN A 51 16.16 0.05 7.67
N ALA A 52 16.74 0.83 8.59
CA ALA A 52 16.30 2.20 8.85
C ALA A 52 16.45 3.10 7.61
N MET A 53 17.62 3.05 6.94
CA MET A 53 17.85 3.83 5.71
C MET A 53 16.85 3.44 4.61
N MET A 54 16.61 2.15 4.40
CA MET A 54 15.63 1.66 3.41
C MET A 54 14.21 2.12 3.74
N SER A 55 13.79 2.04 5.00
CA SER A 55 12.43 2.44 5.41
C SER A 55 12.18 3.94 5.28
N MET A 56 13.25 4.75 5.32
CA MET A 56 13.21 6.21 5.18
C MET A 56 13.57 6.68 3.75
N GLU A 57 13.74 5.77 2.80
CA GLU A 57 14.16 6.06 1.42
C GLU A 57 15.50 6.83 1.35
N ILE A 58 16.41 6.57 2.32
CA ILE A 58 17.74 7.19 2.39
C ILE A 58 18.73 6.31 1.62
N ASP A 59 19.36 6.84 0.60
CA ASP A 59 20.39 6.15 -0.16
C ASP A 59 21.78 6.18 0.54
N SER A 60 22.72 5.38 0.04
CA SER A 60 24.04 5.22 0.65
C SER A 60 24.91 6.48 0.63
N THR A 61 24.57 7.52 -0.14
CA THR A 61 25.32 8.79 -0.16
C THR A 61 25.21 9.53 1.16
N TYR A 62 24.14 9.27 1.95
CA TYR A 62 23.89 9.86 3.26
C TYR A 62 24.36 9.01 4.44
N GLU A 63 25.04 7.88 4.21
CA GLU A 63 25.53 6.98 5.26
C GLU A 63 26.37 7.71 6.33
N ALA A 64 27.21 8.65 5.91
CA ALA A 64 28.03 9.44 6.81
C ALA A 64 27.19 10.29 7.79
N GLU A 65 26.08 10.83 7.33
CA GLU A 65 25.17 11.63 8.17
C GLU A 65 24.42 10.73 9.16
N VAL A 66 24.02 9.54 8.74
CA VAL A 66 23.42 8.54 9.65
C VAL A 66 24.39 8.16 10.76
N ILE A 67 25.68 7.91 10.44
CA ILE A 67 26.73 7.63 11.42
C ILE A 67 26.92 8.78 12.39
N LYS A 68 26.93 10.04 11.93
CA LYS A 68 26.98 11.22 12.81
C LYS A 68 25.79 11.25 13.77
N GLY A 69 24.60 10.96 13.26
CA GLY A 69 23.35 10.88 14.05
C GLY A 69 23.46 9.84 15.16
N ILE A 70 23.98 8.65 14.85
CA ILE A 70 24.21 7.56 15.83
C ILE A 70 25.11 8.04 16.97
N TYR A 71 26.25 8.65 16.65
CA TYR A 71 27.17 9.16 17.68
C TYR A 71 26.58 10.32 18.49
N ALA A 72 25.79 11.18 17.86
CA ALA A 72 25.09 12.27 18.56
C ALA A 72 24.04 11.73 19.53
N GLY A 73 23.28 10.71 19.11
CA GLY A 73 22.28 10.04 19.94
C GLY A 73 22.87 9.41 21.19
N ILE A 74 23.98 8.67 21.04
CA ILE A 74 24.68 8.01 22.16
C ILE A 74 25.18 9.07 23.18
N LYS A 75 25.78 10.17 22.73
CA LYS A 75 26.24 11.24 23.62
C LYS A 75 25.12 11.95 24.38
N GLY A 76 23.90 11.88 23.88
CA GLY A 76 22.73 12.52 24.47
C GLY A 76 21.82 11.59 25.26
N ALA A 77 22.14 10.28 25.34
CA ALA A 77 21.24 9.28 25.89
C ALA A 77 20.81 9.57 27.34
N ASP A 78 21.74 10.08 28.17
CA ASP A 78 21.48 10.41 29.57
C ASP A 78 20.97 11.84 29.80
N ASP A 79 20.92 12.67 28.76
CA ASP A 79 20.46 14.04 28.82
C ASP A 79 18.96 14.09 28.47
N LYS A 80 18.10 14.24 29.49
CA LYS A 80 16.64 14.30 29.31
C LYS A 80 16.17 15.40 28.34
N LYS A 81 16.87 16.53 28.25
CA LYS A 81 16.54 17.64 27.34
C LYS A 81 16.82 17.24 25.90
N LYS A 82 17.95 16.58 25.64
CA LYS A 82 18.29 16.06 24.31
C LYS A 82 17.38 14.90 23.91
N ALA A 83 17.09 13.99 24.84
CA ALA A 83 16.15 12.90 24.61
C ALA A 83 14.75 13.43 24.24
N ALA A 84 14.25 14.45 24.94
CA ALA A 84 12.97 15.10 24.61
C ALA A 84 13.00 15.79 23.25
N TYR A 85 14.10 16.48 22.91
CA TYR A 85 14.26 17.08 21.58
C TYR A 85 14.25 16.02 20.46
N ASN A 86 15.00 14.93 20.64
CA ASN A 86 15.04 13.83 19.67
C ASN A 86 13.67 13.16 19.51
N ALA A 87 12.93 12.98 20.60
CA ALA A 87 11.53 12.50 20.52
C ALA A 87 10.65 13.43 19.68
N GLY A 88 10.83 14.76 19.84
CA GLY A 88 10.14 15.76 19.01
C GLY A 88 10.49 15.67 17.53
N VAL A 89 11.76 15.44 17.19
CA VAL A 89 12.21 15.24 15.80
C VAL A 89 11.52 14.03 15.19
N ILE A 90 11.52 12.89 15.89
CA ILE A 90 10.86 11.64 15.43
C ILE A 90 9.37 11.87 15.22
N LEU A 91 8.68 12.52 16.14
CA LEU A 91 7.26 12.85 16.00
C LEU A 91 7.00 13.77 14.81
N GLY A 92 7.87 14.74 14.56
CA GLY A 92 7.79 15.63 13.40
C GLY A 92 7.90 14.88 12.07
N GLU A 93 8.85 13.96 11.95
CA GLU A 93 9.03 13.08 10.79
C GLU A 93 7.81 12.17 10.58
N GLN A 94 7.27 11.59 11.65
CA GLN A 94 6.06 10.77 11.57
C GLN A 94 4.85 11.57 11.07
N LEU A 95 4.67 12.80 11.57
CA LEU A 95 3.61 13.71 11.10
C LEU A 95 3.77 14.06 9.63
N ALA A 96 5.00 14.30 9.17
CA ALA A 96 5.28 14.59 7.76
C ALA A 96 4.96 13.39 6.85
N MET A 97 5.38 12.18 7.24
CA MET A 97 5.05 10.94 6.49
C MET A 97 3.54 10.67 6.48
N MET A 98 2.88 10.82 7.63
CA MET A 98 1.43 10.69 7.73
C MET A 98 0.72 11.69 6.81
N ASN A 99 1.18 12.95 6.79
CA ASN A 99 0.62 13.98 5.91
C ASN A 99 0.76 13.62 4.43
N LYS A 100 1.94 13.13 4.00
CA LYS A 100 2.17 12.67 2.61
C LYS A 100 1.19 11.57 2.22
N GLY A 101 1.05 10.55 3.06
CA GLY A 101 0.13 9.42 2.81
C GLY A 101 -1.34 9.87 2.80
N ALA A 102 -1.75 10.64 3.80
CA ALA A 102 -3.11 11.17 3.90
C ALA A 102 -3.45 12.11 2.72
N SER A 103 -2.51 12.94 2.28
CA SER A 103 -2.69 13.83 1.13
C SER A 103 -2.96 13.04 -0.15
N LEU A 104 -2.13 12.03 -0.44
CA LEU A 104 -2.35 11.19 -1.62
C LEU A 104 -3.71 10.49 -1.59
N ASP A 105 -4.14 10.02 -0.42
CA ASP A 105 -5.44 9.38 -0.25
C ASP A 105 -6.61 10.37 -0.44
N VAL A 106 -6.53 11.55 0.19
CA VAL A 106 -7.57 12.59 0.13
C VAL A 106 -7.73 13.16 -1.27
N PHE A 107 -6.62 13.39 -1.97
CA PHE A 107 -6.62 14.03 -3.29
C PHE A 107 -6.60 13.03 -4.46
N ALA A 108 -7.04 11.79 -4.22
CA ALA A 108 -7.13 10.73 -5.24
C ALA A 108 -5.80 10.47 -5.97
N GLY A 109 -4.66 10.55 -5.26
CA GLY A 109 -3.32 10.35 -5.78
C GLY A 109 -2.76 11.54 -6.57
N ASP A 110 -3.35 12.72 -6.46
CA ASP A 110 -2.79 13.96 -7.01
C ASP A 110 -1.67 14.47 -6.11
N SER A 111 -0.41 14.23 -6.50
CA SER A 111 0.78 14.64 -5.74
C SER A 111 1.05 16.14 -5.75
N THR A 112 0.31 16.92 -6.55
CA THR A 112 0.41 18.39 -6.56
C THR A 112 -0.39 19.04 -5.44
N GLN A 113 -1.26 18.25 -4.78
CA GLN A 113 -2.10 18.70 -3.67
C GLN A 113 -1.63 18.08 -2.37
N THR A 114 -1.59 18.89 -1.32
CA THR A 114 -1.21 18.44 0.02
C THR A 114 -2.13 19.03 1.09
N LEU A 115 -2.34 18.29 2.16
CA LEU A 115 -2.89 18.85 3.39
C LEU A 115 -1.82 19.79 4.00
N SER A 116 -2.24 20.83 4.70
CA SER A 116 -1.31 21.76 5.35
C SER A 116 -0.60 21.08 6.52
N LEU A 117 0.67 20.73 6.34
CA LEU A 117 1.50 20.17 7.40
C LEU A 117 1.60 21.13 8.60
N GLU A 118 1.68 22.44 8.33
CA GLU A 118 1.70 23.48 9.36
C GLU A 118 0.47 23.42 10.27
N ASN A 119 -0.73 23.30 9.68
CA ASN A 119 -1.97 23.15 10.44
C ASN A 119 -2.05 21.83 11.20
N ILE A 120 -1.53 20.74 10.62
CA ILE A 120 -1.45 19.44 11.29
C ILE A 120 -0.56 19.55 12.53
N VAL A 121 0.62 20.13 12.41
CA VAL A 121 1.56 20.32 13.52
C VAL A 121 0.96 21.23 14.59
N ALA A 122 0.35 22.36 14.18
CA ALA A 122 -0.31 23.29 15.11
C ALA A 122 -1.44 22.57 15.89
N GLY A 123 -2.28 21.81 15.21
CA GLY A 123 -3.35 21.02 15.84
C GLY A 123 -2.81 19.96 16.78
N PHE A 124 -1.77 19.23 16.36
CA PHE A 124 -1.12 18.20 17.17
C PHE A 124 -0.56 18.77 18.47
N VAL A 125 0.20 19.87 18.38
CA VAL A 125 0.79 20.54 19.55
C VAL A 125 -0.29 21.11 20.47
N ALA A 126 -1.33 21.74 19.91
CA ALA A 126 -2.44 22.28 20.66
C ALA A 126 -3.20 21.17 21.42
N GLY A 127 -3.47 20.04 20.76
CA GLY A 127 -4.11 18.88 21.36
C GLY A 127 -3.29 18.25 22.48
N ALA A 128 -1.99 18.05 22.24
CA ALA A 128 -1.07 17.45 23.22
C ALA A 128 -0.84 18.33 24.46
N THR A 129 -0.89 19.65 24.31
CA THR A 129 -0.61 20.59 25.40
C THR A 129 -1.84 21.22 26.03
N ASN A 130 -3.03 21.00 25.48
CA ASN A 130 -4.28 21.67 25.82
C ASN A 130 -4.20 23.20 25.74
N LYS A 131 -3.31 23.74 24.86
CA LYS A 131 -3.14 25.17 24.67
C LYS A 131 -3.55 25.58 23.26
N ASN A 132 -4.22 26.72 23.15
CA ASN A 132 -4.67 27.29 21.87
C ASN A 132 -5.57 26.36 21.03
N LEU A 133 -6.30 25.47 21.65
CA LEU A 133 -7.27 24.59 20.99
C LEU A 133 -8.33 25.42 20.24
N LYS A 134 -8.57 25.09 18.97
CA LYS A 134 -9.63 25.69 18.15
C LYS A 134 -10.91 24.85 18.15
N MET A 135 -10.82 23.58 18.52
CA MET A 135 -11.92 22.64 18.63
C MET A 135 -11.58 21.55 19.65
N THR A 136 -12.59 20.94 20.22
CA THR A 136 -12.40 19.77 21.12
C THR A 136 -11.93 18.55 20.35
N MET A 137 -11.44 17.53 21.05
CA MET A 137 -11.02 16.27 20.42
C MET A 137 -12.15 15.60 19.62
N ASP A 138 -13.37 15.62 20.17
CA ASP A 138 -14.53 15.01 19.51
C ASP A 138 -14.95 15.79 18.27
N GLN A 139 -14.96 17.13 18.35
CA GLN A 139 -15.16 17.98 17.17
C GLN A 139 -14.08 17.75 16.11
N ALA A 140 -12.81 17.58 16.51
CA ALA A 140 -11.73 17.32 15.58
C ALA A 140 -11.92 15.97 14.86
N ARG A 141 -12.36 14.93 15.56
CA ARG A 141 -12.68 13.62 14.94
C ARG A 141 -13.82 13.73 13.94
N GLU A 142 -14.91 14.38 14.32
CA GLU A 142 -16.08 14.57 13.47
C GLU A 142 -15.72 15.38 12.20
N VAL A 143 -15.05 16.51 12.36
CA VAL A 143 -14.60 17.36 11.25
C VAL A 143 -13.65 16.58 10.34
N SER A 144 -12.68 15.87 10.92
CA SER A 144 -11.72 15.08 10.14
C SER A 144 -12.44 14.03 9.30
N GLN A 145 -13.34 13.24 9.88
CA GLN A 145 -14.06 12.19 9.18
C GLN A 145 -14.99 12.76 8.09
N THR A 146 -15.76 13.78 8.42
CA THR A 146 -16.73 14.38 7.50
C THR A 146 -16.04 15.08 6.34
N GLN A 147 -15.06 15.93 6.63
CA GLN A 147 -14.33 16.67 5.60
C GLN A 147 -13.47 15.76 4.72
N MET A 148 -12.79 14.76 5.31
CA MET A 148 -12.04 13.77 4.55
C MET A 148 -12.93 13.06 3.54
N THR A 149 -14.09 12.58 3.96
CA THR A 149 -15.05 11.90 3.07
C THR A 149 -15.53 12.81 1.94
N ALA A 150 -15.89 14.04 2.26
CA ALA A 150 -16.40 15.00 1.28
C ALA A 150 -15.31 15.42 0.26
N ILE A 151 -14.10 15.66 0.74
CA ILE A 151 -12.97 16.07 -0.12
C ILE A 151 -12.55 14.90 -1.01
N LYS A 152 -12.40 13.68 -0.47
CA LYS A 152 -12.12 12.47 -1.26
C LYS A 152 -13.16 12.25 -2.37
N ALA A 153 -14.44 12.34 -2.05
CA ALA A 153 -15.50 12.19 -3.03
C ALA A 153 -15.41 13.24 -4.16
N ARG A 154 -15.13 14.50 -3.81
CA ARG A 154 -14.97 15.59 -4.79
C ARG A 154 -13.79 15.38 -5.72
N TYR A 155 -12.62 15.01 -5.18
CA TYR A 155 -11.42 14.76 -5.99
C TYR A 155 -11.54 13.49 -6.82
N ALA A 156 -12.11 12.42 -6.27
CA ALA A 156 -12.43 11.21 -7.03
C ALA A 156 -13.41 11.50 -8.19
N ALA A 157 -14.46 12.28 -7.95
CA ALA A 157 -15.41 12.68 -8.99
C ALA A 157 -14.75 13.52 -10.10
N LYS A 158 -13.84 14.43 -9.74
CA LYS A 158 -13.06 15.21 -10.72
C LYS A 158 -12.15 14.31 -11.55
N LYS A 159 -11.40 13.42 -10.91
CA LYS A 159 -10.42 12.56 -11.58
C LYS A 159 -11.08 11.47 -12.43
N TYR A 160 -12.07 10.79 -11.87
CA TYR A 160 -12.69 9.61 -12.50
C TYR A 160 -14.06 9.88 -13.12
N GLY A 161 -14.58 11.10 -13.01
CA GLY A 161 -15.88 11.48 -13.61
C GLY A 161 -16.00 11.20 -15.11
N PRO A 162 -14.98 11.52 -15.93
CA PRO A 162 -14.98 11.15 -17.35
C PRO A 162 -15.05 9.65 -17.57
N GLN A 163 -14.31 8.85 -16.81
CA GLN A 163 -14.35 7.39 -16.89
C GLN A 163 -15.70 6.83 -16.49
N LYS A 164 -16.27 7.33 -15.39
CA LYS A 164 -17.63 6.95 -14.96
C LYS A 164 -18.66 7.24 -16.04
N LYS A 165 -18.63 8.44 -16.64
CA LYS A 165 -19.54 8.80 -17.75
C LYS A 165 -19.37 7.86 -18.94
N LYS A 166 -18.14 7.51 -19.31
CA LYS A 166 -17.82 6.55 -20.38
C LYS A 166 -18.38 5.16 -20.07
N ALA A 167 -18.20 4.71 -18.83
CA ALA A 167 -18.70 3.41 -18.36
C ALA A 167 -20.24 3.35 -18.40
N ASP A 168 -20.91 4.38 -17.87
CA ASP A 168 -22.37 4.48 -17.86
C ASP A 168 -22.93 4.56 -19.31
N ALA A 169 -22.32 5.37 -20.19
CA ALA A 169 -22.69 5.50 -21.58
C ALA A 169 -22.52 4.18 -22.36
N PHE A 170 -21.43 3.45 -22.09
CA PHE A 170 -21.21 2.13 -22.67
C PHE A 170 -22.35 1.17 -22.31
N MET A 171 -22.70 1.05 -21.03
CA MET A 171 -23.77 0.15 -20.58
C MET A 171 -25.14 0.56 -21.18
N ALA A 172 -25.41 1.86 -21.24
CA ALA A 172 -26.65 2.37 -21.84
C ALA A 172 -26.75 2.08 -23.35
N ALA A 173 -25.64 2.22 -24.07
CA ALA A 173 -25.57 1.90 -25.50
C ALA A 173 -25.63 0.41 -25.76
N ASN A 174 -24.90 -0.39 -24.94
CA ASN A 174 -24.83 -1.84 -25.07
C ASN A 174 -26.21 -2.48 -24.86
N ALA A 175 -27.00 -1.98 -23.90
CA ALA A 175 -28.37 -2.45 -23.64
C ALA A 175 -29.35 -2.33 -24.84
N LYS A 176 -28.98 -1.54 -25.85
CA LYS A 176 -29.78 -1.34 -27.06
C LYS A 176 -29.36 -2.23 -28.23
N LYS A 177 -28.26 -2.94 -28.11
CA LYS A 177 -27.76 -3.83 -29.16
C LYS A 177 -28.65 -5.06 -29.30
N ALA A 178 -28.83 -5.53 -30.51
CA ALA A 178 -29.52 -6.79 -30.77
C ALA A 178 -28.75 -7.95 -30.13
N GLY A 179 -29.47 -8.89 -29.50
CA GLY A 179 -28.88 -10.05 -28.82
C GLY A 179 -28.44 -9.81 -27.39
N VAL A 180 -28.31 -8.55 -26.95
CA VAL A 180 -27.99 -8.22 -25.56
C VAL A 180 -29.22 -8.37 -24.68
N LYS A 181 -29.07 -9.19 -23.65
CA LYS A 181 -30.07 -9.45 -22.60
C LYS A 181 -29.61 -8.85 -21.27
N LYS A 182 -30.56 -8.68 -20.34
CA LYS A 182 -30.27 -8.08 -19.00
C LYS A 182 -30.50 -9.10 -17.90
N LEU A 183 -29.67 -9.01 -16.86
CA LEU A 183 -29.81 -9.69 -15.58
C LEU A 183 -29.98 -8.66 -14.45
N GLY A 184 -30.05 -9.15 -13.23
CA GLY A 184 -30.00 -8.32 -12.04
C GLY A 184 -28.73 -7.47 -11.94
N LYS A 185 -28.71 -6.50 -11.01
CA LYS A 185 -27.55 -5.62 -10.72
C LYS A 185 -27.01 -4.83 -11.94
N GLY A 186 -27.84 -4.68 -12.99
CA GLY A 186 -27.44 -3.97 -14.21
C GLY A 186 -26.50 -4.76 -15.13
N VAL A 187 -26.26 -6.04 -14.85
CA VAL A 187 -25.47 -6.93 -15.70
C VAL A 187 -26.17 -7.14 -17.03
N GLN A 188 -25.39 -7.17 -18.12
CA GLN A 188 -25.88 -7.47 -19.46
C GLN A 188 -25.08 -8.64 -20.02
N TYR A 189 -25.66 -9.38 -20.94
CA TYR A 189 -24.96 -10.53 -21.54
C TYR A 189 -25.45 -10.83 -22.96
N GLU A 190 -24.56 -11.45 -23.72
CA GLU A 190 -24.85 -12.05 -25.02
C GLU A 190 -24.52 -13.53 -24.96
N VAL A 191 -25.40 -14.34 -25.50
CA VAL A 191 -25.18 -15.80 -25.60
C VAL A 191 -24.44 -16.09 -26.89
N ILE A 192 -23.21 -16.59 -26.77
CA ILE A 192 -22.42 -17.02 -27.94
C ILE A 192 -22.67 -18.50 -28.23
N LYS A 193 -22.91 -19.29 -27.20
CA LYS A 193 -23.24 -20.71 -27.29
C LYS A 193 -24.15 -21.07 -26.11
N GLU A 194 -25.24 -21.73 -26.39
CA GLU A 194 -26.08 -22.34 -25.35
C GLU A 194 -25.45 -23.63 -24.82
N GLY A 195 -25.58 -23.84 -23.52
CA GLY A 195 -25.25 -25.08 -22.85
C GLY A 195 -26.49 -25.85 -22.53
N SER A 196 -26.33 -27.13 -22.19
CA SER A 196 -27.44 -28.03 -21.85
C SER A 196 -27.33 -28.62 -20.43
N GLY A 197 -26.27 -28.24 -19.69
CA GLY A 197 -26.06 -28.74 -18.33
C GLY A 197 -26.82 -27.92 -17.26
N ALA A 198 -26.66 -28.33 -16.01
CA ALA A 198 -27.31 -27.66 -14.88
C ALA A 198 -26.85 -26.22 -14.70
N ILE A 199 -27.71 -25.39 -14.15
CA ILE A 199 -27.34 -24.01 -13.72
C ILE A 199 -26.70 -24.11 -12.33
N PRO A 200 -25.50 -23.50 -12.11
CA PRO A 200 -24.83 -23.54 -10.83
C PRO A 200 -25.60 -22.76 -9.75
N LYS A 201 -25.57 -23.28 -8.53
CA LYS A 201 -26.10 -22.59 -7.34
C LYS A 201 -25.00 -21.75 -6.69
N THR A 202 -25.37 -20.74 -5.92
CA THR A 202 -24.44 -19.82 -5.26
C THR A 202 -23.44 -20.47 -4.31
N ASN A 203 -23.80 -21.61 -3.71
CA ASN A 203 -22.95 -22.39 -2.80
C ASN A 203 -22.09 -23.46 -3.51
N GLN A 204 -22.04 -23.44 -4.83
CA GLN A 204 -21.25 -24.39 -5.63
C GLN A 204 -19.99 -23.72 -6.20
N SER A 205 -19.07 -24.54 -6.70
CA SER A 205 -17.91 -24.09 -7.47
C SER A 205 -18.08 -24.47 -8.94
N VAL A 206 -17.56 -23.63 -9.81
CA VAL A 206 -17.55 -23.85 -11.26
C VAL A 206 -16.14 -23.97 -11.79
N LYS A 207 -15.94 -24.81 -12.80
CA LYS A 207 -14.72 -24.88 -13.59
C LYS A 207 -14.95 -24.11 -14.89
N ILE A 208 -14.20 -23.02 -15.10
CA ILE A 208 -14.50 -22.04 -16.16
C ILE A 208 -13.22 -21.57 -16.86
N ASN A 209 -13.33 -21.37 -18.17
CA ASN A 209 -12.39 -20.52 -18.91
C ASN A 209 -13.02 -19.14 -19.06
N TYR A 210 -12.24 -18.10 -18.77
CA TYR A 210 -12.69 -16.72 -18.91
C TYR A 210 -11.57 -15.79 -19.39
N GLU A 211 -11.99 -14.67 -19.90
CA GLU A 211 -11.13 -13.54 -20.20
C GLU A 211 -11.79 -12.27 -19.67
N LEU A 212 -11.11 -11.58 -18.77
CA LEU A 212 -11.52 -10.29 -18.23
C LEU A 212 -10.88 -9.19 -19.05
N LYS A 213 -11.71 -8.31 -19.61
CA LYS A 213 -11.29 -7.13 -20.36
C LYS A 213 -11.96 -5.88 -19.83
N THR A 214 -11.30 -4.75 -19.99
CA THR A 214 -11.97 -3.45 -19.89
C THR A 214 -12.79 -3.19 -21.16
N ILE A 215 -13.72 -2.23 -21.09
CA ILE A 215 -14.53 -1.81 -22.27
C ILE A 215 -13.70 -1.27 -23.43
N ASP A 216 -12.44 -0.89 -23.17
CA ASP A 216 -11.46 -0.47 -24.20
C ASP A 216 -10.71 -1.65 -24.84
N GLY A 217 -11.07 -2.89 -24.47
CA GLY A 217 -10.48 -4.11 -25.01
C GLY A 217 -9.16 -4.55 -24.39
N LYS A 218 -8.65 -3.83 -23.36
CA LYS A 218 -7.44 -4.24 -22.63
C LYS A 218 -7.74 -5.50 -21.84
N VAL A 219 -7.01 -6.57 -22.12
CA VAL A 219 -7.05 -7.82 -21.35
C VAL A 219 -6.37 -7.60 -20.01
N ILE A 220 -7.11 -7.89 -18.94
CA ILE A 220 -6.63 -7.83 -17.56
C ILE A 220 -6.19 -9.21 -17.10
N GLU A 221 -6.99 -10.22 -17.41
CA GLU A 221 -6.74 -11.58 -17.01
C GLU A 221 -7.37 -12.55 -18.01
N THR A 222 -6.74 -13.71 -18.22
CA THR A 222 -7.29 -14.79 -19.07
C THR A 222 -6.80 -16.15 -18.62
N THR A 223 -7.67 -17.15 -18.73
CA THR A 223 -7.35 -18.57 -18.58
C THR A 223 -7.19 -19.29 -19.92
N PHE A 224 -7.46 -18.62 -21.04
CA PHE A 224 -7.24 -19.24 -22.36
C PHE A 224 -5.76 -19.54 -22.58
N GLY A 225 -5.48 -20.78 -23.02
CA GLY A 225 -4.13 -21.31 -23.13
C GLY A 225 -3.51 -21.78 -21.81
N LYS A 226 -4.29 -21.80 -20.72
CA LYS A 226 -3.93 -22.28 -19.39
C LYS A 226 -4.96 -23.29 -18.89
N GLN A 227 -4.78 -23.77 -17.66
CA GLN A 227 -5.81 -24.59 -17.00
C GLN A 227 -7.04 -23.73 -16.66
N PRO A 228 -8.26 -24.26 -16.85
CA PRO A 228 -9.47 -23.60 -16.41
C PRO A 228 -9.43 -23.28 -14.91
N ALA A 229 -9.94 -22.12 -14.55
CA ALA A 229 -10.04 -21.73 -13.15
C ALA A 229 -11.17 -22.47 -12.44
N MET A 230 -10.92 -22.88 -11.21
CA MET A 230 -11.94 -23.35 -10.27
C MET A 230 -12.33 -22.19 -9.35
N MET A 231 -13.60 -21.79 -9.38
CA MET A 231 -14.08 -20.63 -8.62
C MET A 231 -15.36 -20.97 -7.85
N PRO A 232 -15.45 -20.59 -6.56
CA PRO A 232 -16.74 -20.61 -5.86
C PRO A 232 -17.65 -19.52 -6.45
N VAL A 233 -18.90 -19.83 -6.72
CA VAL A 233 -19.87 -18.92 -7.36
C VAL A 233 -20.10 -17.67 -6.50
N ASN A 234 -20.06 -17.80 -5.18
CA ASN A 234 -20.18 -16.69 -4.22
C ASN A 234 -18.86 -16.01 -3.88
N GLY A 235 -17.72 -16.42 -4.43
CA GLY A 235 -16.39 -15.90 -4.16
C GLY A 235 -15.86 -14.92 -5.22
N VAL A 236 -16.71 -14.51 -6.16
CA VAL A 236 -16.37 -13.59 -7.24
C VAL A 236 -17.16 -12.29 -7.13
N ILE A 237 -16.84 -11.29 -7.98
CA ILE A 237 -17.58 -10.01 -8.00
C ILE A 237 -19.09 -10.22 -8.20
N PRO A 238 -19.94 -9.38 -7.60
CA PRO A 238 -21.41 -9.59 -7.59
C PRO A 238 -22.04 -9.75 -8.96
N GLY A 239 -21.53 -9.06 -9.98
CA GLY A 239 -22.04 -9.19 -11.35
C GLY A 239 -21.65 -10.49 -12.02
N PHE A 240 -20.51 -11.07 -11.66
CA PHE A 240 -20.10 -12.36 -12.20
C PHE A 240 -20.87 -13.50 -11.53
N THR A 241 -21.11 -13.42 -10.21
CA THR A 241 -22.05 -14.32 -9.51
C THR A 241 -23.43 -14.31 -10.17
N GLU A 242 -23.94 -13.11 -10.47
CA GLU A 242 -25.24 -12.94 -11.16
C GLU A 242 -25.28 -13.69 -12.51
N ALA A 243 -24.23 -13.55 -13.31
CA ALA A 243 -24.13 -14.26 -14.59
C ALA A 243 -24.04 -15.77 -14.40
N LEU A 244 -23.16 -16.27 -13.52
CA LEU A 244 -22.93 -17.69 -13.30
C LEU A 244 -24.19 -18.43 -12.85
N THR A 245 -25.01 -17.78 -12.03
CA THR A 245 -26.28 -18.35 -11.53
C THR A 245 -27.40 -18.37 -12.57
N HIS A 246 -27.14 -17.87 -13.79
CA HIS A 246 -28.07 -17.91 -14.92
C HIS A 246 -27.52 -18.68 -16.13
N MET A 247 -26.22 -19.03 -16.11
CA MET A 247 -25.57 -19.79 -17.17
C MET A 247 -25.74 -21.29 -16.97
N THR A 248 -26.19 -21.99 -18.00
CA THR A 248 -26.14 -23.46 -18.03
C THR A 248 -24.72 -23.96 -18.29
N VAL A 249 -24.32 -25.07 -17.69
CA VAL A 249 -23.02 -25.71 -17.97
C VAL A 249 -22.90 -26.04 -19.46
N GLY A 250 -21.72 -25.69 -20.03
CA GLY A 250 -21.45 -25.82 -21.47
C GLY A 250 -21.76 -24.56 -22.28
N SER A 251 -22.36 -23.54 -21.66
CA SER A 251 -22.57 -22.23 -22.30
C SER A 251 -21.27 -21.44 -22.50
N LYS A 252 -21.32 -20.53 -23.49
CA LYS A 252 -20.35 -19.45 -23.64
C LYS A 252 -21.09 -18.13 -23.78
N TRP A 253 -20.84 -17.20 -22.87
CA TRP A 253 -21.42 -15.87 -22.86
C TRP A 253 -20.36 -14.79 -22.93
N VAL A 254 -20.71 -13.64 -23.47
CA VAL A 254 -20.04 -12.37 -23.18
C VAL A 254 -20.87 -11.67 -22.12
N VAL A 255 -20.25 -11.33 -21.00
CA VAL A 255 -20.92 -10.71 -19.86
C VAL A 255 -20.37 -9.31 -19.66
N TYR A 256 -21.24 -8.32 -19.64
CA TYR A 256 -20.93 -6.91 -19.42
C TYR A 256 -21.35 -6.56 -18.00
N ILE A 257 -20.37 -6.31 -17.15
CA ILE A 257 -20.59 -6.06 -15.73
C ILE A 257 -20.37 -4.58 -15.46
N PRO A 258 -21.40 -3.83 -15.01
CA PRO A 258 -21.22 -2.44 -14.63
C PRO A 258 -20.29 -2.33 -13.43
N TYR A 259 -19.50 -1.27 -13.34
CA TYR A 259 -18.57 -1.07 -12.22
C TYR A 259 -19.24 -1.24 -10.85
N SER A 260 -20.52 -0.86 -10.70
CA SER A 260 -21.28 -1.01 -9.44
C SER A 260 -21.51 -2.47 -9.01
N ALA A 261 -21.49 -3.41 -9.95
CA ALA A 261 -21.53 -4.85 -9.71
C ALA A 261 -20.16 -5.52 -9.90
N GLY A 262 -19.13 -4.74 -10.22
CA GLY A 262 -17.74 -5.16 -10.39
C GLY A 262 -16.85 -4.67 -9.25
N TYR A 263 -15.84 -3.89 -9.58
CA TYR A 263 -14.80 -3.40 -8.66
C TYR A 263 -15.11 -2.03 -8.04
N GLY A 264 -16.20 -1.38 -8.45
CA GLY A 264 -16.70 -0.15 -7.84
C GLY A 264 -15.89 1.11 -8.15
N ALA A 265 -15.81 1.97 -7.14
CA ALA A 265 -15.12 3.26 -7.20
C ALA A 265 -13.67 3.19 -6.68
N GLN A 266 -13.14 1.99 -6.46
CA GLN A 266 -11.79 1.79 -5.92
C GLN A 266 -10.87 1.19 -6.98
N LYS A 267 -9.58 1.58 -6.93
CA LYS A 267 -8.55 0.94 -7.75
C LYS A 267 -8.26 -0.46 -7.23
N THR A 268 -8.35 -1.46 -8.09
CA THR A 268 -8.07 -2.86 -7.75
C THR A 268 -7.04 -3.43 -8.72
N GLY A 269 -5.78 -3.48 -8.28
CA GLY A 269 -4.68 -3.90 -9.15
C GLY A 269 -4.60 -3.04 -10.41
N PRO A 270 -4.65 -3.63 -11.62
CA PRO A 270 -4.62 -2.89 -12.89
C PRO A 270 -5.96 -2.27 -13.29
N ILE A 271 -7.03 -2.49 -12.51
CA ILE A 271 -8.39 -2.01 -12.80
C ILE A 271 -8.57 -0.66 -12.14
N GLU A 272 -8.81 0.36 -12.94
CA GLU A 272 -9.07 1.72 -12.46
C GLU A 272 -10.50 1.86 -11.90
N PRO A 273 -10.74 2.83 -10.99
CA PRO A 273 -12.07 3.13 -10.49
C PRO A 273 -13.10 3.33 -11.60
N PHE A 274 -14.32 2.86 -11.39
CA PHE A 274 -15.45 2.95 -12.33
C PHE A 274 -15.19 2.22 -13.67
N SER A 275 -14.35 1.20 -13.72
CA SER A 275 -14.17 0.33 -14.89
C SER A 275 -15.30 -0.70 -14.99
N ASN A 276 -15.90 -0.80 -16.19
CA ASN A 276 -16.82 -1.88 -16.58
C ASN A 276 -16.04 -2.99 -17.26
#